data_849b365683a135c676d9aca6ca947cc0
#
_entry.id   849b365683a135c676d9aca6ca947cc0
#
_cell.length_a   1.000
_cell.length_b   1.000
_cell.length_c   1.000
_cell.angle_alpha   90.00
_cell.angle_beta   90.00
_cell.angle_gamma   90.00
#
_symmetry.space_group_name_H-M   'P 1'
#
loop_
_entity.id
_entity.type
_entity.pdbx_description
1 polymer ?
#
loop_
_entity_poly.entity_id
_entity_poly.type
_entity_poly.pdbx_seq_one_letter_code
_entity_poly.pdbx_strand_id
1 'polypeptide(L)'
;MAETAKKEKKDLYWVHVVIGFVILILFSWVLPAPDPITPLGMKVIGAFLMMVYTWSTVGTLWPSLLGLFFVGISGIGGDAGFNGVWMKAVGNYTVLLVLFGMILFGAVDSVGDTLYITKWILTRKIFAGRPLVFMALFYLCCSILAGLISPITGLIILWPISLRIAETMNLTREDAAWKYFFVGMFLTMTLAQPLLPFKGAALIPVAAYQTMTSTQMPILAHMMVDVIMTFLIMGIYLLLVKLLRVDLSKMKAVTPEMIEKQMPLPPMDLRQKAFLWMIPIYILALILPSFLPKDNPVVAFMNTMGVLGTTVAIFVFFLVARFNGEPMLDMKEVAYKQFNWGIFFMIAAAVFTANQLSNSATGVSAFLVQVLNPILGGQSEMGFIAIMFTVALIITNFANNAAMAVVLLPVVISFSDQLGIAAMPVAMGVIMMVFVAMLTPAASPHAGMMWGRKDIYTAGDIMSIGLPMCIVTLVMYILVGYPLAKVLCAAFGAV
;
A
#
# COMPACT_ATOMS: atom_id res chain seq x y z
N MET A 1 -3.87 34.39 0.78
CA MET A 1 -4.43 33.09 1.21
C MET A 1 -3.43 31.92 1.17
N ALA A 2 -2.63 31.71 0.11
CA ALA A 2 -1.64 30.63 0.08
C ALA A 2 -0.47 30.84 1.07
N GLU A 3 -0.07 32.08 1.29
CA GLU A 3 1.02 32.44 2.19
C GLU A 3 0.62 32.37 3.67
N THR A 4 -0.64 32.71 4.00
CA THR A 4 -1.23 32.56 5.33
C THR A 4 -1.41 31.08 5.70
N ALA A 5 -1.88 30.25 4.74
CA ALA A 5 -2.02 28.80 4.95
C ALA A 5 -0.64 28.09 5.09
N LYS A 6 0.42 28.65 4.47
CA LYS A 6 1.78 28.15 4.61
C LYS A 6 2.41 28.53 5.95
N LYS A 7 2.01 29.68 6.50
CA LYS A 7 2.42 30.16 7.82
C LYS A 7 1.73 29.41 8.95
N GLU A 8 0.42 29.16 8.86
CA GLU A 8 -0.33 28.33 9.82
C GLU A 8 0.16 26.88 9.87
N LYS A 9 0.49 26.27 8.72
CA LYS A 9 1.09 24.92 8.70
C LYS A 9 2.47 24.88 9.34
N LYS A 10 3.23 25.96 9.32
CA LYS A 10 4.56 26.05 9.94
C LYS A 10 4.48 26.11 11.47
N ASP A 11 3.47 26.78 11.99
CA ASP A 11 3.24 26.87 13.44
C ASP A 11 2.80 25.53 14.05
N LEU A 12 1.98 24.76 13.36
CA LEU A 12 1.54 23.46 13.84
C LEU A 12 2.63 22.37 13.79
N TYR A 13 3.65 22.48 12.93
CA TYR A 13 4.73 21.51 12.82
C TYR A 13 5.42 21.29 14.17
N TRP A 14 5.85 22.36 14.83
CA TRP A 14 6.53 22.27 16.14
C TRP A 14 5.60 21.76 17.25
N VAL A 15 4.31 22.06 17.17
CA VAL A 15 3.32 21.49 18.10
C VAL A 15 3.28 19.97 17.98
N HIS A 16 3.20 19.44 16.77
CA HIS A 16 3.24 17.99 16.54
C HIS A 16 4.56 17.35 16.93
N VAL A 17 5.69 18.02 16.70
CA VAL A 17 7.01 17.57 17.17
C VAL A 17 7.03 17.46 18.69
N VAL A 18 6.59 18.49 19.40
CA VAL A 18 6.53 18.50 20.88
C VAL A 18 5.60 17.39 21.39
N ILE A 19 4.41 17.22 20.80
CA ILE A 19 3.50 16.13 21.16
C ILE A 19 4.17 14.77 20.97
N GLY A 20 4.89 14.56 19.86
CA GLY A 20 5.64 13.32 19.64
C GLY A 20 6.67 13.04 20.74
N PHE A 21 7.45 14.03 21.14
CA PHE A 21 8.38 13.90 22.27
C PHE A 21 7.67 13.67 23.60
N VAL A 22 6.56 14.35 23.85
CA VAL A 22 5.73 14.12 25.05
C VAL A 22 5.24 12.67 25.10
N ILE A 23 4.74 12.12 23.99
CA ILE A 23 4.33 10.71 23.91
C ILE A 23 5.52 9.80 24.25
N LEU A 24 6.67 10.02 23.63
CA LEU A 24 7.87 9.23 23.89
C LEU A 24 8.26 9.23 25.35
N ILE A 25 8.39 10.41 25.96
CA ILE A 25 8.82 10.60 27.36
C ILE A 25 7.78 10.01 28.32
N LEU A 26 6.51 10.29 28.08
CA LEU A 26 5.40 9.85 28.92
C LEU A 26 5.38 8.32 29.04
N PHE A 27 5.40 7.62 27.93
CA PHE A 27 5.35 6.15 27.92
C PHE A 27 6.68 5.51 28.36
N SER A 28 7.82 6.11 28.01
CA SER A 28 9.11 5.49 28.31
C SER A 28 9.60 5.66 29.76
N TRP A 29 9.18 6.74 30.44
CA TRP A 29 9.76 7.08 31.75
C TRP A 29 8.77 7.57 32.81
N VAL A 30 7.56 8.01 32.45
CA VAL A 30 6.62 8.62 33.39
C VAL A 30 5.51 7.65 33.78
N LEU A 31 4.89 7.00 32.81
CA LEU A 31 3.81 6.05 33.08
C LEU A 31 4.35 4.75 33.68
N PRO A 32 3.71 4.23 34.74
CA PRO A 32 4.04 2.90 35.25
C PRO A 32 3.69 1.84 34.19
N ALA A 33 4.50 0.78 34.16
CA ALA A 33 4.22 -0.36 33.30
C ALA A 33 3.06 -1.17 33.89
N PRO A 34 1.89 -1.24 33.24
CA PRO A 34 0.80 -2.09 33.69
C PRO A 34 1.16 -3.56 33.44
N ASP A 35 0.89 -4.44 34.39
CA ASP A 35 1.11 -5.87 34.21
C ASP A 35 0.22 -6.40 33.04
N PRO A 36 0.79 -7.20 32.12
CA PRO A 36 2.11 -7.82 32.05
C PRO A 36 3.19 -7.03 31.27
N ILE A 37 2.97 -5.76 30.92
CA ILE A 37 3.99 -4.97 30.21
C ILE A 37 5.22 -4.76 31.10
N THR A 38 6.40 -4.96 30.55
CA THR A 38 7.67 -4.69 31.24
C THR A 38 8.09 -3.24 31.05
N PRO A 39 9.00 -2.69 31.91
CA PRO A 39 9.60 -1.37 31.68
C PRO A 39 10.27 -1.24 30.29
N LEU A 40 10.82 -2.36 29.77
CA LEU A 40 11.37 -2.41 28.42
C LEU A 40 10.25 -2.29 27.37
N GLY A 41 9.12 -2.98 27.58
CA GLY A 41 7.94 -2.88 26.74
C GLY A 41 7.39 -1.46 26.66
N MET A 42 7.35 -0.73 27.80
CA MET A 42 6.91 0.67 27.82
C MET A 42 7.80 1.59 26.96
N LYS A 43 9.13 1.39 26.99
CA LYS A 43 10.05 2.14 26.13
C LYS A 43 9.82 1.86 24.64
N VAL A 44 9.57 0.59 24.28
CA VAL A 44 9.26 0.20 22.90
C VAL A 44 7.91 0.79 22.45
N ILE A 45 6.89 0.73 23.31
CA ILE A 45 5.58 1.37 23.05
C ILE A 45 5.74 2.88 22.87
N GLY A 46 6.47 3.55 23.75
CA GLY A 46 6.70 5.00 23.67
C GLY A 46 7.34 5.41 22.35
N ALA A 47 8.40 4.71 21.94
CA ALA A 47 9.06 4.95 20.66
C ALA A 47 8.12 4.67 19.49
N PHE A 48 7.35 3.57 19.53
CA PHE A 48 6.41 3.18 18.47
C PHE A 48 5.26 4.18 18.33
N LEU A 49 4.60 4.57 19.41
CA LEU A 49 3.50 5.54 19.40
C LEU A 49 3.98 6.92 18.93
N MET A 50 5.17 7.35 19.36
CA MET A 50 5.79 8.58 18.87
C MET A 50 5.98 8.51 17.35
N MET A 51 6.54 7.41 16.82
CA MET A 51 6.73 7.23 15.39
C MET A 51 5.40 7.25 14.64
N VAL A 52 4.40 6.47 15.07
CA VAL A 52 3.07 6.39 14.43
C VAL A 52 2.41 7.77 14.36
N TYR A 53 2.42 8.50 15.48
CA TYR A 53 1.86 9.84 15.54
C TYR A 53 2.58 10.81 14.60
N THR A 54 3.91 10.82 14.61
CA THR A 54 4.71 11.74 13.80
C THR A 54 4.75 11.35 12.33
N TRP A 55 4.65 10.06 11.97
CA TRP A 55 4.47 9.64 10.58
C TRP A 55 3.19 10.19 9.96
N SER A 56 2.15 10.36 10.76
CA SER A 56 0.86 10.88 10.30
C SER A 56 0.80 12.41 10.26
N THR A 57 1.61 13.11 11.07
CA THR A 57 1.49 14.56 11.28
C THR A 57 2.66 15.39 10.77
N VAL A 58 3.87 14.84 10.84
CA VAL A 58 5.12 15.59 10.56
C VAL A 58 5.84 15.08 9.33
N GLY A 59 5.97 13.76 9.18
CA GLY A 59 6.69 13.10 8.09
C GLY A 59 7.34 11.81 8.55
N THR A 60 8.03 11.11 7.64
CA THR A 60 8.48 9.73 7.90
C THR A 60 9.97 9.60 8.20
N LEU A 61 10.83 10.48 7.68
CA LEU A 61 12.29 10.29 7.72
C LEU A 61 12.86 10.42 9.14
N TRP A 62 12.85 11.63 9.70
CA TRP A 62 13.47 11.87 10.99
C TRP A 62 12.76 11.15 12.16
N PRO A 63 11.41 10.99 12.15
CA PRO A 63 10.77 10.22 13.22
C PRO A 63 11.22 8.77 13.26
N SER A 64 11.42 8.15 12.08
CA SER A 64 11.92 6.77 11.99
C SER A 64 13.34 6.63 12.52
N LEU A 65 14.21 7.56 12.15
CA LEU A 65 15.59 7.60 12.66
C LEU A 65 15.63 7.81 14.18
N LEU A 66 14.80 8.74 14.68
CA LEU A 66 14.68 9.01 16.11
C LEU A 66 14.12 7.80 16.87
N GLY A 67 13.07 7.16 16.32
CA GLY A 67 12.49 5.96 16.91
C GLY A 67 13.50 4.80 17.00
N LEU A 68 14.24 4.52 15.91
CA LEU A 68 15.32 3.52 15.94
C LEU A 68 16.42 3.88 16.93
N PHE A 69 16.75 5.18 17.04
CA PHE A 69 17.72 5.63 18.04
C PHE A 69 17.24 5.32 19.47
N PHE A 70 16.01 5.68 19.82
CA PHE A 70 15.47 5.42 21.16
C PHE A 70 15.30 3.94 21.45
N VAL A 71 14.84 3.16 20.49
CA VAL A 71 14.77 1.71 20.63
C VAL A 71 16.18 1.12 20.79
N GLY A 72 17.17 1.65 20.07
CA GLY A 72 18.58 1.23 20.20
C GLY A 72 19.16 1.43 21.58
N ILE A 73 18.83 2.55 22.25
CA ILE A 73 19.32 2.84 23.61
C ILE A 73 18.41 2.28 24.72
N SER A 74 17.26 1.67 24.37
CA SER A 74 16.30 1.15 25.36
C SER A 74 16.78 -0.06 26.15
N GLY A 75 17.78 -0.78 25.63
CA GLY A 75 18.27 -2.06 26.13
C GLY A 75 17.70 -3.29 25.40
N ILE A 76 16.80 -3.11 24.45
CA ILE A 76 16.17 -4.23 23.66
C ILE A 76 17.20 -5.00 22.83
N GLY A 77 18.33 -4.39 22.49
CA GLY A 77 19.41 -5.01 21.75
C GLY A 77 20.17 -6.10 22.51
N GLY A 78 20.00 -6.22 23.82
CA GLY A 78 20.76 -7.12 24.67
C GLY A 78 22.27 -6.87 24.54
N ASP A 79 23.06 -7.94 24.46
CA ASP A 79 24.54 -7.87 24.32
C ASP A 79 25.00 -7.20 23.01
N ALA A 80 24.19 -7.26 21.95
CA ALA A 80 24.49 -6.57 20.69
C ALA A 80 24.27 -5.06 20.76
N GLY A 81 23.56 -4.56 21.79
CA GLY A 81 23.36 -3.15 22.10
C GLY A 81 22.75 -2.35 20.95
N PHE A 82 23.10 -1.07 20.90
CA PHE A 82 22.63 -0.12 19.90
C PHE A 82 22.95 -0.58 18.46
N ASN A 83 24.17 -1.01 18.20
CA ASN A 83 24.60 -1.45 16.88
C ASN A 83 23.81 -2.68 16.39
N GLY A 84 23.52 -3.62 17.30
CA GLY A 84 22.72 -4.81 16.98
C GLY A 84 21.28 -4.45 16.57
N VAL A 85 20.67 -3.44 17.18
CA VAL A 85 19.36 -2.92 16.78
C VAL A 85 19.40 -2.39 15.34
N TRP A 86 20.37 -1.53 15.02
CA TRP A 86 20.52 -0.95 13.70
C TRP A 86 20.83 -2.01 12.62
N MET A 87 21.74 -2.95 12.92
CA MET A 87 22.06 -4.05 12.02
C MET A 87 20.81 -4.90 11.71
N LYS A 88 20.03 -5.26 12.73
CA LYS A 88 18.79 -6.03 12.56
C LYS A 88 17.68 -5.25 11.86
N ALA A 89 17.58 -3.94 12.09
CA ALA A 89 16.59 -3.09 11.44
C ALA A 89 16.90 -2.91 9.94
N VAL A 90 18.09 -2.42 9.61
CA VAL A 90 18.48 -2.09 8.22
C VAL A 90 18.86 -3.33 7.43
N GLY A 91 19.51 -4.31 8.06
CA GLY A 91 19.87 -5.59 7.44
C GLY A 91 18.72 -6.59 7.33
N ASN A 92 17.53 -6.24 7.73
CA ASN A 92 16.36 -7.10 7.55
C ASN A 92 16.11 -7.36 6.06
N TYR A 93 15.82 -8.62 5.72
CA TYR A 93 15.53 -9.09 4.36
C TYR A 93 14.56 -8.17 3.61
N THR A 94 13.48 -7.76 4.28
CA THR A 94 12.45 -6.93 3.67
C THR A 94 12.92 -5.50 3.42
N VAL A 95 13.71 -4.95 4.33
CA VAL A 95 14.28 -3.60 4.18
C VAL A 95 15.24 -3.55 2.99
N LEU A 96 16.05 -4.60 2.82
CA LEU A 96 16.90 -4.75 1.64
C LEU A 96 16.08 -4.92 0.35
N LEU A 97 14.98 -5.67 0.40
CA LEU A 97 14.07 -5.79 -0.73
C LEU A 97 13.45 -4.44 -1.12
N VAL A 98 13.10 -3.62 -0.13
CA VAL A 98 12.63 -2.24 -0.36
C VAL A 98 13.70 -1.41 -1.04
N LEU A 99 14.94 -1.49 -0.59
CA LEU A 99 16.05 -0.72 -1.17
C LEU A 99 16.17 -0.97 -2.68
N PHE A 100 16.34 -2.21 -3.08
CA PHE A 100 16.52 -2.57 -4.48
C PHE A 100 15.22 -2.46 -5.28
N GLY A 101 14.09 -2.85 -4.71
CA GLY A 101 12.78 -2.78 -5.34
C GLY A 101 12.35 -1.35 -5.65
N MET A 102 12.49 -0.41 -4.70
CA MET A 102 12.14 0.99 -4.94
C MET A 102 12.97 1.63 -6.05
N ILE A 103 14.25 1.31 -6.14
CA ILE A 103 15.11 1.83 -7.21
C ILE A 103 14.72 1.21 -8.55
N LEU A 104 14.54 -0.11 -8.60
CA LEU A 104 14.19 -0.84 -9.82
C LEU A 104 12.84 -0.37 -10.40
N PHE A 105 11.80 -0.30 -9.57
CA PHE A 105 10.49 0.17 -10.00
C PHE A 105 10.43 1.69 -10.19
N GLY A 106 11.25 2.45 -9.47
CA GLY A 106 11.44 3.89 -9.71
C GLY A 106 12.04 4.17 -11.09
N ALA A 107 12.91 3.28 -11.60
CA ALA A 107 13.43 3.37 -12.95
C ALA A 107 12.33 3.19 -14.00
N VAL A 108 11.38 2.26 -13.81
CA VAL A 108 10.20 2.10 -14.70
C VAL A 108 9.40 3.40 -14.78
N ASP A 109 9.20 4.06 -13.63
CA ASP A 109 8.47 5.33 -13.58
C ASP A 109 9.25 6.46 -14.30
N SER A 110 10.58 6.50 -14.15
CA SER A 110 11.42 7.53 -14.75
C SER A 110 11.45 7.52 -16.28
N VAL A 111 11.28 6.35 -16.92
CA VAL A 111 11.25 6.22 -18.38
C VAL A 111 9.87 6.46 -18.99
N GLY A 112 8.83 6.62 -18.17
CA GLY A 112 7.48 6.98 -18.60
C GLY A 112 6.68 5.88 -19.31
N ASP A 113 7.02 4.61 -19.11
CA ASP A 113 6.37 3.44 -19.74
C ASP A 113 4.87 3.35 -19.48
N THR A 114 4.43 3.88 -18.35
CA THR A 114 3.04 3.91 -17.90
C THR A 114 2.11 4.67 -18.83
N LEU A 115 2.60 5.72 -19.49
CA LEU A 115 1.83 6.46 -20.48
C LEU A 115 1.53 5.61 -21.71
N TYR A 116 2.47 4.76 -22.14
CA TYR A 116 2.26 3.86 -23.28
C TYR A 116 1.26 2.76 -22.97
N ILE A 117 1.30 2.15 -21.77
CA ILE A 117 0.30 1.19 -21.32
C ILE A 117 -1.09 1.84 -21.30
N THR A 118 -1.18 3.04 -20.73
CA THR A 118 -2.43 3.80 -20.64
C THR A 118 -2.99 4.11 -22.02
N LYS A 119 -2.16 4.63 -22.94
CA LYS A 119 -2.54 4.91 -24.32
C LYS A 119 -3.03 3.64 -25.02
N TRP A 120 -2.27 2.54 -24.90
CA TRP A 120 -2.61 1.27 -25.53
C TRP A 120 -3.99 0.75 -25.07
N ILE A 121 -4.34 0.82 -23.79
CA ILE A 121 -5.64 0.39 -23.28
C ILE A 121 -6.74 1.33 -23.75
N LEU A 122 -6.54 2.65 -23.60
CA LEU A 122 -7.55 3.67 -23.86
C LEU A 122 -7.78 3.95 -25.35
N THR A 123 -7.00 3.36 -26.26
CA THR A 123 -7.22 3.46 -27.71
C THR A 123 -7.92 2.23 -28.30
N ARG A 124 -8.46 1.32 -27.45
CA ARG A 124 -9.20 0.16 -27.95
C ARG A 124 -10.59 0.54 -28.46
N LYS A 125 -10.98 0.04 -29.63
CA LYS A 125 -12.28 0.35 -30.26
C LYS A 125 -13.49 -0.20 -29.51
N ILE A 126 -13.30 -1.11 -28.54
CA ILE A 126 -14.36 -1.82 -27.82
C ILE A 126 -15.30 -0.90 -27.03
N PHE A 127 -14.83 0.28 -26.60
CA PHE A 127 -15.62 1.19 -25.77
C PHE A 127 -16.37 2.28 -26.57
N ALA A 128 -16.14 2.41 -27.89
CA ALA A 128 -16.79 3.43 -28.71
C ALA A 128 -18.32 3.38 -28.55
N GLY A 129 -18.91 4.51 -28.12
CA GLY A 129 -20.35 4.61 -27.82
C GLY A 129 -20.83 3.85 -26.57
N ARG A 130 -19.92 3.25 -25.76
CA ARG A 130 -20.26 2.43 -24.59
C ARG A 130 -19.63 3.02 -23.32
N PRO A 131 -20.27 3.97 -22.63
CA PRO A 131 -19.69 4.71 -21.51
C PRO A 131 -19.19 3.82 -20.35
N LEU A 132 -19.97 2.81 -19.97
CA LEU A 132 -19.58 1.89 -18.89
C LEU A 132 -18.34 1.06 -19.24
N VAL A 133 -18.18 0.67 -20.52
CA VAL A 133 -16.98 -0.04 -21.00
C VAL A 133 -15.78 0.91 -21.00
N PHE A 134 -15.97 2.18 -21.38
CA PHE A 134 -14.95 3.20 -21.28
C PHE A 134 -14.48 3.39 -19.81
N MET A 135 -15.44 3.55 -18.87
CA MET A 135 -15.12 3.64 -17.45
C MET A 135 -14.36 2.40 -16.96
N ALA A 136 -14.80 1.20 -17.35
CA ALA A 136 -14.11 -0.04 -16.97
C ALA A 136 -12.67 -0.09 -17.47
N LEU A 137 -12.40 0.27 -18.72
CA LEU A 137 -11.04 0.31 -19.27
C LEU A 137 -10.20 1.42 -18.63
N PHE A 138 -10.82 2.58 -18.37
CA PHE A 138 -10.14 3.67 -17.67
C PHE A 138 -9.74 3.24 -16.24
N TYR A 139 -10.64 2.56 -15.53
CA TYR A 139 -10.35 2.03 -14.19
C TYR A 139 -9.33 0.89 -14.21
N LEU A 140 -9.30 0.09 -15.28
CA LEU A 140 -8.23 -0.88 -15.50
C LEU A 140 -6.87 -0.17 -15.61
N CYS A 141 -6.77 0.95 -16.33
CA CYS A 141 -5.56 1.77 -16.34
C CYS A 141 -5.20 2.27 -14.93
N CYS A 142 -6.20 2.76 -14.18
CA CYS A 142 -6.02 3.19 -12.80
C CYS A 142 -5.43 2.08 -11.92
N SER A 143 -5.98 0.85 -12.03
CA SER A 143 -5.50 -0.33 -11.29
C SER A 143 -4.07 -0.67 -11.64
N ILE A 144 -3.73 -0.69 -12.93
CA ILE A 144 -2.38 -0.99 -13.41
C ILE A 144 -1.38 0.05 -12.90
N LEU A 145 -1.69 1.33 -13.02
CA LEU A 145 -0.81 2.41 -12.57
C LEU A 145 -0.62 2.38 -11.05
N ALA A 146 -1.71 2.23 -10.29
CA ALA A 146 -1.65 2.19 -8.83
C ALA A 146 -0.91 0.95 -8.32
N GLY A 147 -1.22 -0.23 -8.88
CA GLY A 147 -0.63 -1.50 -8.47
C GLY A 147 0.82 -1.65 -8.88
N LEU A 148 1.15 -1.33 -10.14
CA LEU A 148 2.51 -1.49 -10.66
C LEU A 148 3.44 -0.33 -10.29
N ILE A 149 2.94 0.88 -10.05
CA ILE A 149 3.76 2.05 -9.77
C ILE A 149 3.37 2.68 -8.45
N SER A 150 2.34 3.52 -8.45
CA SER A 150 1.86 4.21 -7.24
C SER A 150 0.55 4.93 -7.53
N PRO A 151 -0.40 5.01 -6.58
CA PRO A 151 -1.59 5.83 -6.72
C PRO A 151 -1.27 7.31 -6.97
N ILE A 152 -0.22 7.84 -6.34
CA ILE A 152 0.20 9.25 -6.49
C ILE A 152 0.60 9.52 -7.93
N THR A 153 1.51 8.72 -8.48
CA THR A 153 1.95 8.84 -9.87
C THR A 153 0.78 8.64 -10.84
N GLY A 154 -0.07 7.64 -10.57
CA GLY A 154 -1.28 7.39 -11.35
C GLY A 154 -2.20 8.60 -11.42
N LEU A 155 -2.44 9.30 -10.29
CA LEU A 155 -3.25 10.52 -10.24
C LEU A 155 -2.61 11.68 -11.01
N ILE A 156 -1.31 11.90 -10.83
CA ILE A 156 -0.58 12.97 -11.54
C ILE A 156 -0.69 12.78 -13.07
N ILE A 157 -0.63 11.54 -13.54
CA ILE A 157 -0.72 11.20 -14.97
C ILE A 157 -2.17 11.28 -15.46
N LEU A 158 -3.10 10.65 -14.75
CA LEU A 158 -4.46 10.47 -15.25
C LEU A 158 -5.37 11.67 -15.04
N TRP A 159 -5.15 12.54 -14.04
CA TRP A 159 -5.98 13.72 -13.86
C TRP A 159 -5.97 14.65 -15.08
N PRO A 160 -4.81 15.10 -15.61
CA PRO A 160 -4.79 15.94 -16.80
C PRO A 160 -5.50 15.28 -17.99
N ILE A 161 -5.29 13.97 -18.19
CA ILE A 161 -5.89 13.21 -19.28
C ILE A 161 -7.40 13.13 -19.10
N SER A 162 -7.87 12.75 -17.90
CA SER A 162 -9.31 12.65 -17.60
C SER A 162 -10.04 13.99 -17.70
N LEU A 163 -9.41 15.09 -17.29
CA LEU A 163 -9.98 16.43 -17.43
C LEU A 163 -10.13 16.83 -18.91
N ARG A 164 -9.09 16.61 -19.72
CA ARG A 164 -9.16 16.87 -21.16
C ARG A 164 -10.23 16.03 -21.87
N ILE A 165 -10.37 14.75 -21.48
CA ILE A 165 -11.42 13.88 -21.97
C ILE A 165 -12.79 14.44 -21.54
N ALA A 166 -12.95 14.86 -20.30
CA ALA A 166 -14.18 15.45 -19.78
C ALA A 166 -14.56 16.75 -20.53
N GLU A 167 -13.57 17.63 -20.76
CA GLU A 167 -13.77 18.86 -21.58
C GLU A 167 -14.26 18.53 -23.00
N THR A 168 -13.66 17.54 -23.65
CA THR A 168 -14.07 17.14 -25.01
C THR A 168 -15.48 16.56 -25.06
N MET A 169 -15.94 15.98 -23.94
CA MET A 169 -17.32 15.47 -23.79
C MET A 169 -18.30 16.56 -23.35
N ASN A 170 -17.87 17.80 -23.12
CA ASN A 170 -18.64 18.83 -22.45
C ASN A 170 -19.21 18.35 -21.09
N LEU A 171 -18.45 17.53 -20.39
CA LEU A 171 -18.79 17.02 -19.08
C LEU A 171 -18.36 18.05 -18.02
N THR A 172 -19.30 18.47 -17.19
CA THR A 172 -19.10 19.48 -16.15
C THR A 172 -19.32 18.89 -14.76
N ARG A 173 -18.95 19.63 -13.72
CA ARG A 173 -19.16 19.21 -12.31
C ARG A 173 -20.63 19.09 -11.92
N GLU A 174 -21.53 19.71 -12.66
CA GLU A 174 -22.98 19.62 -12.46
C GLU A 174 -23.54 18.28 -12.93
N ASP A 175 -22.83 17.63 -13.86
CA ASP A 175 -23.21 16.32 -14.37
C ASP A 175 -22.95 15.23 -13.32
N ALA A 176 -23.94 14.37 -13.07
CA ALA A 176 -23.75 13.23 -12.18
C ALA A 176 -22.61 12.30 -12.64
N ALA A 177 -22.42 12.16 -13.95
CA ALA A 177 -21.34 11.35 -14.53
C ALA A 177 -19.95 11.82 -14.08
N TRP A 178 -19.75 13.13 -13.86
CA TRP A 178 -18.49 13.69 -13.37
C TRP A 178 -18.06 13.06 -12.05
N LYS A 179 -18.90 13.16 -11.02
CA LYS A 179 -18.57 12.67 -9.69
C LYS A 179 -18.36 11.15 -9.67
N TYR A 180 -19.20 10.39 -10.37
CA TYR A 180 -19.02 8.93 -10.46
C TYR A 180 -17.75 8.56 -11.21
N PHE A 181 -17.39 9.26 -12.28
CA PHE A 181 -16.16 9.00 -13.03
C PHE A 181 -14.90 9.27 -12.19
N PHE A 182 -14.81 10.45 -11.59
CA PHE A 182 -13.62 10.84 -10.83
C PHE A 182 -13.48 10.14 -9.48
N VAL A 183 -14.57 9.94 -8.74
CA VAL A 183 -14.52 9.19 -7.46
C VAL A 183 -14.20 7.72 -7.72
N GLY A 184 -14.78 7.11 -8.78
CA GLY A 184 -14.46 5.75 -9.18
C GLY A 184 -13.01 5.57 -9.62
N MET A 185 -12.42 6.55 -10.31
CA MET A 185 -10.99 6.57 -10.62
C MET A 185 -10.14 6.48 -9.35
N PHE A 186 -10.46 7.31 -8.36
CA PHE A 186 -9.72 7.31 -7.08
C PHE A 186 -9.92 6.01 -6.29
N LEU A 187 -11.16 5.54 -6.17
CA LEU A 187 -11.49 4.29 -5.50
C LEU A 187 -10.68 3.12 -6.08
N THR A 188 -10.62 3.02 -7.40
CA THR A 188 -9.87 1.95 -8.07
C THR A 188 -8.37 1.99 -7.75
N MET A 189 -7.78 3.18 -7.73
CA MET A 189 -6.37 3.33 -7.39
C MET A 189 -6.08 2.93 -5.94
N THR A 190 -7.00 3.24 -5.04
CA THR A 190 -6.92 2.88 -3.63
C THR A 190 -7.00 1.35 -3.45
N LEU A 191 -7.93 0.68 -4.15
CA LEU A 191 -8.10 -0.76 -4.09
C LEU A 191 -6.92 -1.53 -4.66
N ALA A 192 -6.36 -1.08 -5.78
CA ALA A 192 -5.26 -1.77 -6.47
C ALA A 192 -3.87 -1.46 -5.88
N GLN A 193 -3.77 -0.57 -4.89
CA GLN A 193 -2.48 -0.19 -4.30
C GLN A 193 -1.71 -1.36 -3.68
N PRO A 194 -2.34 -2.31 -2.95
CA PRO A 194 -1.64 -3.42 -2.33
C PRO A 194 -1.33 -4.59 -3.27
N LEU A 195 -1.55 -4.47 -4.58
CA LEU A 195 -1.38 -5.53 -5.57
C LEU A 195 -0.05 -6.28 -5.46
N LEU A 196 1.05 -5.56 -5.31
CA LEU A 196 2.39 -6.15 -5.23
C LEU A 196 2.88 -6.15 -3.77
N PRO A 197 2.89 -7.30 -3.08
CA PRO A 197 3.24 -7.41 -1.66
C PRO A 197 4.73 -7.17 -1.37
N PHE A 198 5.54 -7.08 -2.42
CA PHE A 198 6.99 -6.87 -2.36
C PHE A 198 7.39 -5.45 -2.80
N LYS A 199 6.42 -4.52 -2.93
CA LYS A 199 6.65 -3.17 -3.42
C LYS A 199 5.84 -2.12 -2.65
N GLY A 200 6.41 -0.91 -2.56
CA GLY A 200 5.72 0.28 -2.05
C GLY A 200 5.20 0.12 -0.62
N ALA A 201 4.08 0.76 -0.33
CA ALA A 201 3.52 0.79 1.02
C ALA A 201 2.97 -0.57 1.49
N ALA A 202 2.54 -1.44 0.59
CA ALA A 202 2.03 -2.78 0.93
C ALA A 202 3.12 -3.71 1.50
N LEU A 203 4.37 -3.51 1.09
CA LEU A 203 5.50 -4.28 1.59
C LEU A 203 5.69 -4.10 3.12
N ILE A 204 5.35 -2.94 3.69
CA ILE A 204 5.55 -2.65 5.12
C ILE A 204 4.79 -3.65 6.01
N PRO A 205 3.46 -3.75 5.91
CA PRO A 205 2.72 -4.69 6.73
C PRO A 205 2.96 -6.16 6.37
N VAL A 206 3.20 -6.49 5.11
CA VAL A 206 3.57 -7.85 4.70
C VAL A 206 4.87 -8.27 5.39
N ALA A 207 5.85 -7.40 5.37
CA ALA A 207 7.14 -7.62 6.02
C ALA A 207 7.03 -7.74 7.54
N ALA A 208 6.24 -6.88 8.16
CA ALA A 208 5.99 -6.92 9.59
C ALA A 208 5.38 -8.28 9.97
N TYR A 209 4.36 -8.74 9.23
CA TYR A 209 3.75 -10.05 9.43
C TYR A 209 4.78 -11.19 9.30
N GLN A 210 5.54 -11.21 8.20
CA GLN A 210 6.55 -12.24 7.95
C GLN A 210 7.63 -12.27 9.04
N THR A 211 8.03 -11.11 9.54
CA THR A 211 9.03 -11.01 10.61
C THR A 211 8.49 -11.48 11.96
N MET A 212 7.23 -11.15 12.28
CA MET A 212 6.58 -11.56 13.53
C MET A 212 6.31 -13.07 13.58
N THR A 213 5.94 -13.67 12.44
CA THR A 213 5.52 -15.08 12.39
C THR A 213 6.61 -16.02 11.86
N SER A 214 7.70 -15.46 11.30
CA SER A 214 8.72 -16.22 10.55
C SER A 214 8.14 -17.03 9.38
N THR A 215 6.95 -16.66 8.89
CA THR A 215 6.23 -17.34 7.81
C THR A 215 6.14 -16.43 6.59
N GLN A 216 6.48 -16.94 5.40
CA GLN A 216 6.39 -16.17 4.16
C GLN A 216 4.95 -16.09 3.66
N MET A 217 4.49 -14.87 3.34
CA MET A 217 3.19 -14.68 2.70
C MET A 217 3.27 -15.06 1.21
N PRO A 218 2.44 -15.99 0.70
CA PRO A 218 2.49 -16.40 -0.69
C PRO A 218 2.16 -15.22 -1.62
N ILE A 219 3.13 -14.82 -2.43
CA ILE A 219 3.01 -13.68 -3.36
C ILE A 219 1.81 -13.86 -4.28
N LEU A 220 1.68 -15.05 -4.86
CA LEU A 220 0.60 -15.32 -5.83
C LEU A 220 -0.78 -15.29 -5.17
N ALA A 221 -0.93 -15.85 -3.95
CA ALA A 221 -2.18 -15.77 -3.20
C ALA A 221 -2.58 -14.31 -2.94
N HIS A 222 -1.64 -13.49 -2.45
CA HIS A 222 -1.85 -12.06 -2.19
C HIS A 222 -2.29 -11.32 -3.46
N MET A 223 -1.55 -11.49 -4.56
CA MET A 223 -1.88 -10.85 -5.84
C MET A 223 -3.24 -11.30 -6.38
N MET A 224 -3.57 -12.60 -6.30
CA MET A 224 -4.86 -13.12 -6.75
C MET A 224 -6.02 -12.56 -5.93
N VAL A 225 -5.89 -12.49 -4.59
CA VAL A 225 -6.91 -11.86 -3.74
C VAL A 225 -7.12 -10.42 -4.13
N ASP A 226 -6.05 -9.63 -4.27
CA ASP A 226 -6.16 -8.21 -4.60
C ASP A 226 -6.80 -7.99 -5.99
N VAL A 227 -6.32 -8.70 -7.00
CA VAL A 227 -6.86 -8.61 -8.37
C VAL A 227 -8.33 -8.96 -8.41
N ILE A 228 -8.71 -10.14 -7.87
CA ILE A 228 -10.09 -10.62 -7.89
C ILE A 228 -11.00 -9.64 -7.14
N MET A 229 -10.60 -9.19 -5.95
CA MET A 229 -11.41 -8.27 -5.15
C MET A 229 -11.50 -6.89 -5.77
N THR A 230 -10.43 -6.35 -6.34
CA THR A 230 -10.45 -5.08 -7.07
C THR A 230 -11.41 -5.13 -8.24
N PHE A 231 -11.34 -6.16 -9.09
CA PHE A 231 -12.28 -6.31 -10.21
C PHE A 231 -13.72 -6.53 -9.76
N LEU A 232 -13.94 -7.31 -8.71
CA LEU A 232 -15.28 -7.55 -8.16
C LEU A 232 -15.89 -6.25 -7.65
N ILE A 233 -15.16 -5.49 -6.84
CA ILE A 233 -15.66 -4.23 -6.25
C ILE A 233 -15.87 -3.19 -7.37
N MET A 234 -14.97 -3.11 -8.34
CA MET A 234 -15.16 -2.23 -9.50
C MET A 234 -16.35 -2.64 -10.37
N GLY A 235 -16.58 -3.94 -10.54
CA GLY A 235 -17.78 -4.48 -11.21
C GLY A 235 -19.06 -4.07 -10.48
N ILE A 236 -19.08 -4.18 -9.15
CA ILE A 236 -20.20 -3.72 -8.30
C ILE A 236 -20.38 -2.21 -8.44
N TYR A 237 -19.29 -1.44 -8.44
CA TYR A 237 -19.34 0.00 -8.64
C TYR A 237 -20.00 0.39 -9.98
N LEU A 238 -19.57 -0.20 -11.08
CA LEU A 238 -20.14 0.05 -12.40
C LEU A 238 -21.60 -0.42 -12.49
N LEU A 239 -21.94 -1.52 -11.82
CA LEU A 239 -23.31 -1.98 -11.71
C LEU A 239 -24.18 -0.98 -10.95
N LEU A 240 -23.68 -0.42 -9.85
CA LEU A 240 -24.37 0.63 -9.08
C LEU A 240 -24.58 1.90 -9.93
N VAL A 241 -23.57 2.34 -10.68
CA VAL A 241 -23.70 3.47 -11.63
C VAL A 241 -24.85 3.21 -12.63
N LYS A 242 -24.95 1.98 -13.13
CA LYS A 242 -26.03 1.57 -14.05
C LYS A 242 -27.40 1.52 -13.36
N LEU A 243 -27.48 0.92 -12.17
CA LEU A 243 -28.73 0.77 -11.39
C LEU A 243 -29.28 2.12 -10.92
N LEU A 244 -28.41 3.04 -10.52
CA LEU A 244 -28.77 4.41 -10.16
C LEU A 244 -29.13 5.26 -11.38
N ARG A 245 -29.09 4.69 -12.59
CA ARG A 245 -29.42 5.36 -13.84
C ARG A 245 -28.68 6.69 -14.04
N VAL A 246 -27.38 6.70 -13.66
CA VAL A 246 -26.55 7.89 -13.86
C VAL A 246 -26.53 8.23 -15.36
N ASP A 247 -26.81 9.49 -15.68
CA ASP A 247 -26.79 9.95 -17.07
C ASP A 247 -25.35 9.99 -17.59
N LEU A 248 -25.02 9.04 -18.45
CA LEU A 248 -23.73 8.89 -19.13
C LEU A 248 -23.78 9.28 -20.62
N SER A 249 -24.84 9.99 -21.05
CA SER A 249 -25.08 10.29 -22.48
C SER A 249 -23.91 11.05 -23.11
N LYS A 250 -23.37 12.07 -22.40
CA LYS A 250 -22.21 12.84 -22.85
C LYS A 250 -20.96 11.97 -23.05
N MET A 251 -20.77 10.94 -22.24
CA MET A 251 -19.62 10.03 -22.34
C MET A 251 -19.66 9.10 -23.57
N LYS A 252 -20.80 9.02 -24.28
CA LYS A 252 -20.89 8.27 -25.55
C LYS A 252 -20.05 8.89 -26.67
N ALA A 253 -19.73 10.18 -26.55
CA ALA A 253 -18.92 10.91 -27.52
C ALA A 253 -17.43 10.53 -27.49
N VAL A 254 -16.95 9.80 -26.47
CA VAL A 254 -15.55 9.40 -26.38
C VAL A 254 -15.23 8.35 -27.44
N THR A 255 -14.20 8.67 -28.22
CA THR A 255 -13.68 7.76 -29.25
C THR A 255 -12.19 7.50 -29.04
N PRO A 256 -11.67 6.36 -29.51
CA PRO A 256 -10.23 6.06 -29.48
C PRO A 256 -9.38 7.13 -30.12
N GLU A 257 -9.85 7.70 -31.25
CA GLU A 257 -9.15 8.71 -32.03
C GLU A 257 -9.01 10.02 -31.25
N MET A 258 -10.02 10.37 -30.43
CA MET A 258 -9.95 11.52 -29.53
C MET A 258 -8.85 11.32 -28.47
N ILE A 259 -8.79 10.15 -27.86
CA ILE A 259 -7.77 9.82 -26.85
C ILE A 259 -6.38 9.80 -27.48
N GLU A 260 -6.24 9.24 -28.69
CA GLU A 260 -4.96 9.20 -29.38
C GLU A 260 -4.40 10.59 -29.66
N LYS A 261 -5.26 11.54 -30.05
CA LYS A 261 -4.86 12.96 -30.23
C LYS A 261 -4.47 13.63 -28.92
N GLN A 262 -5.06 13.23 -27.79
CA GLN A 262 -4.78 13.79 -26.47
C GLN A 262 -3.49 13.24 -25.84
N MET A 263 -3.01 12.10 -26.34
CA MET A 263 -1.81 11.40 -25.84
C MET A 263 -0.79 11.18 -27.00
N PRO A 264 -0.22 12.26 -27.58
CA PRO A 264 0.81 12.10 -28.60
C PRO A 264 2.09 11.59 -27.93
N LEU A 265 2.43 10.33 -28.15
CA LEU A 265 3.65 9.72 -27.64
C LEU A 265 4.56 9.33 -28.82
N PRO A 266 5.87 9.60 -28.73
CA PRO A 266 6.83 9.10 -29.71
C PRO A 266 6.89 7.55 -29.69
N PRO A 267 7.49 6.89 -30.68
CA PRO A 267 7.75 5.47 -30.59
C PRO A 267 8.60 5.11 -29.36
N MET A 268 8.28 3.99 -28.71
CA MET A 268 9.08 3.51 -27.57
C MET A 268 10.51 3.19 -28.00
N ASP A 269 11.47 3.68 -27.23
CA ASP A 269 12.88 3.32 -27.38
C ASP A 269 13.18 1.93 -26.77
N LEU A 270 14.43 1.46 -26.92
CA LEU A 270 14.85 0.15 -26.41
C LEU A 270 14.86 0.11 -24.88
N ARG A 271 15.23 1.20 -24.20
CA ARG A 271 15.26 1.31 -22.75
C ARG A 271 13.85 1.15 -22.16
N GLN A 272 12.88 1.87 -22.74
CA GLN A 272 11.47 1.77 -22.38
C GLN A 272 10.94 0.35 -22.58
N LYS A 273 11.17 -0.24 -23.76
CA LYS A 273 10.76 -1.64 -24.02
C LYS A 273 11.37 -2.63 -23.02
N ALA A 274 12.63 -2.45 -22.64
CA ALA A 274 13.29 -3.32 -21.68
C ALA A 274 12.66 -3.23 -20.29
N PHE A 275 12.37 -2.02 -19.79
CA PHE A 275 11.70 -1.84 -18.51
C PHE A 275 10.24 -2.33 -18.54
N LEU A 276 9.54 -2.13 -19.64
CA LEU A 276 8.17 -2.65 -19.80
C LEU A 276 8.15 -4.18 -19.71
N TRP A 277 9.06 -4.86 -20.39
CA TRP A 277 9.19 -6.33 -20.33
C TRP A 277 9.76 -6.85 -19.01
N MET A 278 10.54 -6.04 -18.30
CA MET A 278 11.06 -6.40 -16.98
C MET A 278 9.93 -6.74 -16.00
N ILE A 279 8.80 -6.00 -16.02
CA ILE A 279 7.69 -6.22 -15.09
C ILE A 279 7.12 -7.66 -15.21
N PRO A 280 6.63 -8.10 -16.38
CA PRO A 280 6.12 -9.47 -16.50
C PRO A 280 7.19 -10.54 -16.29
N ILE A 281 8.45 -10.32 -16.69
CA ILE A 281 9.55 -11.23 -16.45
C ILE A 281 9.82 -11.37 -14.95
N TYR A 282 9.85 -10.25 -14.21
CA TYR A 282 10.04 -10.26 -12.77
C TYR A 282 8.91 -10.99 -12.04
N ILE A 283 7.65 -10.68 -12.39
CA ILE A 283 6.48 -11.37 -11.81
C ILE A 283 6.57 -12.88 -12.13
N LEU A 284 6.83 -13.23 -13.39
CA LEU A 284 6.98 -14.64 -13.80
C LEU A 284 8.09 -15.34 -13.01
N ALA A 285 9.25 -14.70 -12.84
CA ALA A 285 10.34 -15.27 -12.05
C ALA A 285 9.94 -15.54 -10.59
N LEU A 286 9.10 -14.69 -10.00
CA LEU A 286 8.64 -14.86 -8.60
C LEU A 286 7.60 -15.98 -8.45
N ILE A 287 6.71 -16.16 -9.44
CA ILE A 287 5.62 -17.13 -9.35
C ILE A 287 5.98 -18.50 -9.96
N LEU A 288 6.98 -18.56 -10.84
CA LEU A 288 7.36 -19.79 -11.56
C LEU A 288 7.65 -20.97 -10.62
N PRO A 289 8.33 -20.82 -9.48
CA PRO A 289 8.54 -21.93 -8.54
C PRO A 289 7.25 -22.57 -8.02
N SER A 290 6.14 -21.83 -8.01
CA SER A 290 4.84 -22.36 -7.55
C SER A 290 4.18 -23.33 -8.54
N PHE A 291 4.63 -23.36 -9.80
CA PHE A 291 4.07 -24.19 -10.88
C PHE A 291 4.96 -25.37 -11.28
N LEU A 292 6.20 -25.40 -10.81
CA LEU A 292 7.16 -26.44 -11.14
C LEU A 292 7.27 -27.48 -10.02
N PRO A 293 7.65 -28.73 -10.32
CA PRO A 293 7.91 -29.75 -9.31
C PRO A 293 8.99 -29.29 -8.31
N LYS A 294 8.79 -29.58 -7.02
CA LYS A 294 9.70 -29.11 -5.94
C LYS A 294 11.12 -29.67 -6.04
N ASP A 295 11.30 -30.81 -6.66
CA ASP A 295 12.58 -31.49 -6.90
C ASP A 295 13.34 -30.96 -8.12
N ASN A 296 12.76 -30.04 -8.88
CA ASN A 296 13.40 -29.42 -10.03
C ASN A 296 14.59 -28.54 -9.60
N PRO A 297 15.80 -28.73 -10.16
CA PRO A 297 17.00 -27.94 -9.82
C PRO A 297 16.80 -26.42 -10.05
N VAL A 298 15.99 -26.03 -11.03
CA VAL A 298 15.64 -24.61 -11.28
C VAL A 298 14.84 -24.04 -10.11
N VAL A 299 13.89 -24.81 -9.58
CA VAL A 299 13.10 -24.40 -8.41
C VAL A 299 14.00 -24.26 -7.18
N ALA A 300 14.90 -25.21 -6.95
CA ALA A 300 15.87 -25.13 -5.85
C ALA A 300 16.75 -23.89 -5.95
N PHE A 301 17.24 -23.56 -7.14
CA PHE A 301 18.02 -22.36 -7.40
C PHE A 301 17.19 -21.07 -7.18
N MET A 302 15.96 -21.00 -7.72
CA MET A 302 15.09 -19.85 -7.54
C MET A 302 14.70 -19.65 -6.08
N ASN A 303 14.43 -20.72 -5.35
CA ASN A 303 14.14 -20.66 -3.92
C ASN A 303 15.37 -20.20 -3.10
N THR A 304 16.59 -20.57 -3.50
CA THR A 304 17.82 -20.07 -2.88
C THR A 304 17.97 -18.54 -3.09
N MET A 305 17.67 -18.06 -4.29
CA MET A 305 17.67 -16.60 -4.55
C MET A 305 16.56 -15.88 -3.79
N GLY A 306 15.37 -16.48 -3.74
CA GLY A 306 14.17 -15.86 -3.21
C GLY A 306 13.81 -14.56 -3.94
N VAL A 307 12.90 -13.78 -3.35
CA VAL A 307 12.47 -12.51 -3.95
C VAL A 307 13.60 -11.48 -3.98
N LEU A 308 14.39 -11.41 -2.91
CA LEU A 308 15.50 -10.45 -2.82
C LEU A 308 16.58 -10.75 -3.85
N GLY A 309 17.03 -12.00 -3.96
CA GLY A 309 18.04 -12.41 -4.93
C GLY A 309 17.58 -12.17 -6.37
N THR A 310 16.32 -12.49 -6.69
CA THR A 310 15.72 -12.19 -8.01
C THR A 310 15.71 -10.70 -8.29
N THR A 311 15.32 -9.88 -7.29
CA THR A 311 15.31 -8.41 -7.43
C THR A 311 16.71 -7.87 -7.68
N VAL A 312 17.71 -8.34 -6.91
CA VAL A 312 19.12 -7.92 -7.06
C VAL A 312 19.69 -8.37 -8.41
N ALA A 313 19.38 -9.58 -8.87
CA ALA A 313 19.84 -10.06 -10.17
C ALA A 313 19.33 -9.19 -11.33
N ILE A 314 18.04 -8.86 -11.32
CA ILE A 314 17.46 -7.97 -12.34
C ILE A 314 18.02 -6.55 -12.21
N PHE A 315 18.17 -6.05 -10.99
CA PHE A 315 18.75 -4.75 -10.73
C PHE A 315 20.19 -4.65 -11.29
N VAL A 316 21.04 -5.65 -11.03
CA VAL A 316 22.42 -5.71 -11.56
C VAL A 316 22.41 -5.80 -13.07
N PHE A 317 21.50 -6.59 -13.66
CA PHE A 317 21.35 -6.65 -15.12
C PHE A 317 21.15 -5.26 -15.74
N PHE A 318 20.23 -4.45 -15.20
CA PHE A 318 19.95 -3.11 -15.71
C PHE A 318 21.05 -2.09 -15.43
N LEU A 319 21.87 -2.28 -14.39
CA LEU A 319 23.07 -1.49 -14.16
C LEU A 319 24.17 -1.76 -15.18
N VAL A 320 24.34 -3.01 -15.59
CA VAL A 320 25.39 -3.45 -16.54
C VAL A 320 24.97 -3.19 -17.98
N ALA A 321 23.69 -3.41 -18.31
CA ALA A 321 23.16 -3.22 -19.65
C ALA A 321 23.29 -1.75 -20.11
N ARG A 322 23.66 -1.57 -21.37
CA ARG A 322 23.89 -0.24 -21.96
C ARG A 322 22.93 0.04 -23.11
N PHE A 323 22.49 1.29 -23.20
CA PHE A 323 21.73 1.80 -24.32
C PHE A 323 22.35 3.14 -24.77
N ASN A 324 22.76 3.24 -26.03
CA ASN A 324 23.47 4.42 -26.57
C ASN A 324 24.71 4.83 -25.74
N GLY A 325 25.44 3.85 -25.17
CA GLY A 325 26.62 4.11 -24.35
C GLY A 325 26.34 4.36 -22.85
N GLU A 326 25.11 4.69 -22.48
CA GLU A 326 24.69 4.96 -21.12
C GLU A 326 24.08 3.71 -20.44
N PRO A 327 24.18 3.55 -19.09
CA PRO A 327 23.53 2.46 -18.38
C PRO A 327 22.01 2.54 -18.55
N MET A 328 21.35 1.39 -18.72
CA MET A 328 19.89 1.35 -18.77
C MET A 328 19.26 1.86 -17.48
N LEU A 329 19.86 1.56 -16.33
CA LEU A 329 19.50 2.10 -15.03
C LEU A 329 20.60 3.06 -14.56
N ASP A 330 20.31 4.36 -14.54
CA ASP A 330 21.17 5.35 -13.91
C ASP A 330 20.86 5.43 -12.41
N MET A 331 21.76 4.81 -11.63
CA MET A 331 21.60 4.75 -10.17
C MET A 331 21.55 6.14 -9.52
N LYS A 332 22.32 7.11 -10.02
CA LYS A 332 22.36 8.47 -9.46
C LYS A 332 21.02 9.18 -9.69
N GLU A 333 20.51 9.11 -10.92
CA GLU A 333 19.25 9.75 -11.26
C GLU A 333 18.08 9.15 -10.49
N VAL A 334 17.96 7.82 -10.49
CA VAL A 334 16.83 7.14 -9.85
C VAL A 334 16.89 7.25 -8.33
N ALA A 335 18.07 7.09 -7.71
CA ALA A 335 18.23 7.20 -6.26
C ALA A 335 17.98 8.64 -5.76
N TYR A 336 18.26 9.66 -6.57
CA TYR A 336 18.00 11.05 -6.19
C TYR A 336 16.54 11.47 -6.41
N LYS A 337 15.93 11.08 -7.53
CA LYS A 337 14.59 11.56 -7.92
C LYS A 337 13.44 10.64 -7.45
N GLN A 338 13.68 9.33 -7.43
CA GLN A 338 12.61 8.34 -7.24
C GLN A 338 12.69 7.60 -5.89
N PHE A 339 13.88 7.53 -5.26
CA PHE A 339 14.02 6.82 -4.01
C PHE A 339 13.54 7.65 -2.82
N ASN A 340 12.56 7.13 -2.09
CA ASN A 340 12.01 7.80 -0.91
C ASN A 340 12.68 7.29 0.38
N TRP A 341 13.71 8.01 0.82
CA TRP A 341 14.42 7.73 2.07
C TRP A 341 13.52 7.69 3.31
N GLY A 342 12.46 8.52 3.31
CA GLY A 342 11.49 8.52 4.41
C GLY A 342 10.74 7.20 4.52
N ILE A 343 10.30 6.64 3.40
CA ILE A 343 9.65 5.32 3.35
C ILE A 343 10.65 4.21 3.72
N PHE A 344 11.87 4.27 3.23
CA PHE A 344 12.91 3.27 3.55
C PHE A 344 13.15 3.17 5.04
N PHE A 345 13.44 4.29 5.73
CA PHE A 345 13.68 4.27 7.17
C PHE A 345 12.40 4.02 7.98
N MET A 346 11.23 4.42 7.47
CA MET A 346 9.96 4.07 8.09
C MET A 346 9.74 2.55 8.11
N ILE A 347 10.08 1.85 7.02
CA ILE A 347 9.98 0.39 6.95
C ILE A 347 10.97 -0.27 7.91
N ALA A 348 12.22 0.18 7.93
CA ALA A 348 13.23 -0.35 8.85
C ALA A 348 12.79 -0.20 10.32
N ALA A 349 12.29 0.98 10.70
CA ALA A 349 11.81 1.26 12.03
C ALA A 349 10.53 0.49 12.37
N ALA A 350 9.54 0.46 11.45
CA ALA A 350 8.27 -0.22 11.66
C ALA A 350 8.46 -1.73 11.83
N VAL A 351 9.19 -2.37 10.92
CA VAL A 351 9.40 -3.83 10.93
C VAL A 351 10.17 -4.24 12.20
N PHE A 352 11.24 -3.53 12.55
CA PHE A 352 11.99 -3.84 13.75
C PHE A 352 11.15 -3.66 15.01
N THR A 353 10.47 -2.52 15.16
CA THR A 353 9.70 -2.20 16.37
C THR A 353 8.48 -3.11 16.51
N ALA A 354 7.79 -3.43 15.41
CA ALA A 354 6.67 -4.38 15.40
C ALA A 354 7.09 -5.77 15.91
N ASN A 355 8.27 -6.25 15.50
CA ASN A 355 8.82 -7.49 16.02
C ASN A 355 9.09 -7.41 17.53
N GLN A 356 9.55 -6.25 18.04
CA GLN A 356 9.75 -6.07 19.48
C GLN A 356 8.42 -5.99 20.25
N LEU A 357 7.35 -5.46 19.68
CA LEU A 357 6.01 -5.49 20.31
C LEU A 357 5.50 -6.93 20.49
N SER A 358 5.85 -7.84 19.61
CA SER A 358 5.51 -9.27 19.70
C SER A 358 6.49 -10.08 20.55
N ASN A 359 7.63 -9.49 20.98
CA ASN A 359 8.62 -10.16 21.81
C ASN A 359 8.10 -10.34 23.24
N SER A 360 8.15 -11.56 23.76
CA SER A 360 7.71 -11.90 25.14
C SER A 360 8.37 -11.05 26.22
N ALA A 361 9.63 -10.64 26.03
CA ALA A 361 10.36 -9.78 26.96
C ALA A 361 9.72 -8.40 27.15
N THR A 362 8.86 -7.96 26.25
CA THR A 362 8.15 -6.66 26.37
C THR A 362 6.79 -6.78 27.09
N GLY A 363 6.18 -7.96 27.11
CA GLY A 363 4.85 -8.22 27.66
C GLY A 363 3.69 -7.57 26.89
N VAL A 364 3.97 -6.87 25.78
CA VAL A 364 2.96 -6.07 25.05
C VAL A 364 1.88 -6.94 24.44
N SER A 365 2.24 -8.06 23.79
CA SER A 365 1.24 -8.98 23.21
C SER A 365 0.32 -9.57 24.28
N ALA A 366 0.85 -9.95 25.44
CA ALA A 366 0.05 -10.47 26.53
C ALA A 366 -0.93 -9.41 27.08
N PHE A 367 -0.48 -8.17 27.20
CA PHE A 367 -1.35 -7.05 27.59
C PHE A 367 -2.46 -6.78 26.58
N LEU A 368 -2.13 -6.75 25.28
CA LEU A 368 -3.14 -6.56 24.23
C LEU A 368 -4.20 -7.65 24.28
N VAL A 369 -3.78 -8.91 24.47
CA VAL A 369 -4.70 -10.02 24.67
C VAL A 369 -5.59 -9.79 25.88
N GLN A 370 -5.03 -9.43 27.03
CA GLN A 370 -5.79 -9.20 28.26
C GLN A 370 -6.85 -8.09 28.10
N VAL A 371 -6.46 -6.95 27.48
CA VAL A 371 -7.37 -5.79 27.31
C VAL A 371 -8.44 -6.05 26.25
N LEU A 372 -8.09 -6.75 25.17
CA LEU A 372 -9.00 -6.99 24.06
C LEU A 372 -9.84 -8.26 24.20
N ASN A 373 -9.46 -9.15 25.11
CA ASN A 373 -10.19 -10.42 25.34
C ASN A 373 -11.68 -10.25 25.62
N PRO A 374 -12.16 -9.23 26.38
CA PRO A 374 -13.60 -9.02 26.56
C PRO A 374 -14.36 -8.73 25.26
N ILE A 375 -13.66 -8.20 24.23
CA ILE A 375 -14.27 -7.84 22.95
C ILE A 375 -14.04 -8.95 21.91
N LEU A 376 -12.84 -9.50 21.85
CA LEU A 376 -12.41 -10.43 20.80
C LEU A 376 -12.42 -11.90 21.27
N GLY A 377 -12.29 -12.15 22.56
CA GLY A 377 -12.31 -13.50 23.12
C GLY A 377 -13.68 -14.15 22.98
N GLY A 378 -13.70 -15.41 22.55
CA GLY A 378 -14.95 -16.15 22.35
C GLY A 378 -15.77 -15.75 21.12
N GLN A 379 -15.26 -14.86 20.26
CA GLN A 379 -15.91 -14.56 18.98
C GLN A 379 -15.84 -15.76 18.03
N SER A 380 -16.85 -15.85 17.16
CA SER A 380 -16.73 -16.76 16.02
C SER A 380 -15.66 -16.26 15.05
N GLU A 381 -15.11 -17.16 14.22
CA GLU A 381 -14.14 -16.79 13.16
C GLU A 381 -14.61 -15.57 12.37
N MET A 382 -15.85 -15.60 11.87
CA MET A 382 -16.41 -14.48 11.08
C MET A 382 -16.66 -13.22 11.91
N GLY A 383 -17.01 -13.36 13.19
CA GLY A 383 -17.15 -12.22 14.11
C GLY A 383 -15.84 -11.49 14.33
N PHE A 384 -14.77 -12.26 14.61
CA PHE A 384 -13.42 -11.72 14.75
C PHE A 384 -12.96 -10.97 13.49
N ILE A 385 -13.14 -11.58 12.31
CA ILE A 385 -12.77 -10.99 11.03
C ILE A 385 -13.56 -9.71 10.76
N ALA A 386 -14.87 -9.72 11.00
CA ALA A 386 -15.71 -8.55 10.82
C ALA A 386 -15.25 -7.38 11.70
N ILE A 387 -14.90 -7.66 12.97
CA ILE A 387 -14.36 -6.65 13.87
C ILE A 387 -13.01 -6.12 13.36
N MET A 388 -12.07 -7.01 13.05
CA MET A 388 -10.72 -6.60 12.64
C MET A 388 -10.73 -5.81 11.33
N PHE A 389 -11.53 -6.22 10.33
CA PHE A 389 -11.63 -5.49 9.06
C PHE A 389 -12.34 -4.14 9.22
N THR A 390 -13.36 -4.07 10.08
CA THR A 390 -14.05 -2.81 10.40
C THR A 390 -13.10 -1.83 11.10
N VAL A 391 -12.37 -2.31 12.11
CA VAL A 391 -11.37 -1.49 12.81
C VAL A 391 -10.30 -1.02 11.84
N ALA A 392 -9.76 -1.90 10.99
CA ALA A 392 -8.78 -1.55 9.98
C ALA A 392 -9.28 -0.44 9.03
N LEU A 393 -10.50 -0.59 8.51
CA LEU A 393 -11.14 0.41 7.65
C LEU A 393 -11.34 1.76 8.35
N ILE A 394 -11.77 1.75 9.60
CA ILE A 394 -12.02 3.00 10.35
C ILE A 394 -10.69 3.73 10.61
N ILE A 395 -9.73 3.06 11.23
CA ILE A 395 -8.50 3.72 11.69
C ILE A 395 -7.63 4.20 10.53
N THR A 396 -7.61 3.47 9.40
CA THR A 396 -6.81 3.88 8.24
C THR A 396 -7.29 5.20 7.63
N ASN A 397 -8.56 5.55 7.81
CA ASN A 397 -9.08 6.82 7.31
C ASN A 397 -8.67 8.04 8.15
N PHE A 398 -7.97 7.83 9.27
CA PHE A 398 -7.48 8.91 10.14
C PHE A 398 -5.97 8.92 10.31
N ALA A 399 -5.25 7.87 9.84
CA ALA A 399 -3.82 7.73 10.06
C ALA A 399 -3.15 6.97 8.89
N ASN A 400 -1.81 6.94 8.89
CA ASN A 400 -1.03 6.30 7.84
C ASN A 400 -1.38 4.80 7.68
N ASN A 401 -1.77 4.38 6.49
CA ASN A 401 -2.24 3.03 6.15
C ASN A 401 -1.27 1.92 6.62
N ALA A 402 -0.02 2.02 6.22
CA ALA A 402 0.97 0.99 6.53
C ALA A 402 1.27 0.91 8.03
N ALA A 403 1.32 2.06 8.72
CA ALA A 403 1.50 2.11 10.16
C ALA A 403 0.31 1.45 10.89
N MET A 404 -0.92 1.71 10.44
CA MET A 404 -2.11 1.11 11.06
C MET A 404 -2.16 -0.40 10.87
N ALA A 405 -1.75 -0.92 9.71
CA ALA A 405 -1.62 -2.36 9.53
C ALA A 405 -0.62 -2.97 10.54
N VAL A 406 0.56 -2.34 10.69
CA VAL A 406 1.59 -2.82 11.64
C VAL A 406 1.08 -2.83 13.08
N VAL A 407 0.25 -1.84 13.47
CA VAL A 407 -0.40 -1.79 14.79
C VAL A 407 -1.38 -2.96 14.99
N LEU A 408 -2.12 -3.33 13.95
CA LEU A 408 -3.14 -4.37 14.04
C LEU A 408 -2.58 -5.80 13.98
N LEU A 409 -1.43 -6.01 13.32
CA LEU A 409 -0.88 -7.35 13.10
C LEU A 409 -0.61 -8.15 14.39
N PRO A 410 -0.06 -7.59 15.48
CA PRO A 410 0.09 -8.32 16.74
C PRO A 410 -1.24 -8.83 17.31
N VAL A 411 -2.31 -8.02 17.18
CA VAL A 411 -3.67 -8.40 17.61
C VAL A 411 -4.18 -9.54 16.74
N VAL A 412 -4.04 -9.42 15.40
CA VAL A 412 -4.43 -10.48 14.46
C VAL A 412 -3.74 -11.79 14.80
N ILE A 413 -2.41 -11.78 14.97
CA ILE A 413 -1.63 -12.98 15.25
C ILE A 413 -2.07 -13.62 16.57
N SER A 414 -2.11 -12.82 17.67
CA SER A 414 -2.41 -13.33 19.01
C SER A 414 -3.82 -13.89 19.13
N PHE A 415 -4.83 -13.23 18.55
CA PHE A 415 -6.22 -13.69 18.63
C PHE A 415 -6.53 -14.80 17.62
N SER A 416 -5.87 -14.83 16.46
CA SER A 416 -5.99 -15.97 15.56
C SER A 416 -5.50 -17.26 16.21
N ASP A 417 -4.37 -17.19 16.93
CA ASP A 417 -3.84 -18.32 17.68
C ASP A 417 -4.84 -18.78 18.78
N GLN A 418 -5.38 -17.86 19.56
CA GLN A 418 -6.40 -18.18 20.59
C GLN A 418 -7.68 -18.81 20.03
N LEU A 419 -8.13 -18.36 18.87
CA LEU A 419 -9.33 -18.85 18.21
C LEU A 419 -9.07 -20.12 17.39
N GLY A 420 -7.82 -20.57 17.28
CA GLY A 420 -7.44 -21.74 16.49
C GLY A 420 -7.64 -21.53 14.99
N ILE A 421 -7.53 -20.29 14.48
CA ILE A 421 -7.66 -19.95 13.06
C ILE A 421 -6.33 -19.51 12.47
N ALA A 422 -6.18 -19.71 11.17
CA ALA A 422 -4.97 -19.27 10.47
C ALA A 422 -4.85 -17.73 10.47
N ALA A 423 -3.76 -17.21 11.01
CA ALA A 423 -3.52 -15.75 11.08
C ALA A 423 -3.26 -15.13 9.72
N MET A 424 -2.66 -15.86 8.76
CA MET A 424 -2.24 -15.32 7.47
C MET A 424 -3.38 -14.79 6.60
N PRO A 425 -4.51 -15.52 6.38
CA PRO A 425 -5.64 -14.97 5.63
C PRO A 425 -6.25 -13.73 6.28
N VAL A 426 -6.30 -13.70 7.62
CA VAL A 426 -6.79 -12.52 8.36
C VAL A 426 -5.85 -11.34 8.20
N ALA A 427 -4.55 -11.55 8.35
CA ALA A 427 -3.53 -10.52 8.14
C ALA A 427 -3.58 -9.98 6.71
N MET A 428 -3.72 -10.84 5.71
CA MET A 428 -3.87 -10.44 4.31
C MET A 428 -5.09 -9.53 4.13
N GLY A 429 -6.25 -9.89 4.69
CA GLY A 429 -7.45 -9.07 4.64
C GLY A 429 -7.31 -7.73 5.37
N VAL A 430 -6.67 -7.69 6.54
CA VAL A 430 -6.36 -6.45 7.27
C VAL A 430 -5.43 -5.56 6.43
N ILE A 431 -4.40 -6.13 5.79
CA ILE A 431 -3.51 -5.40 4.89
C ILE A 431 -4.31 -4.77 3.75
N MET A 432 -5.21 -5.51 3.11
CA MET A 432 -6.06 -4.96 2.05
C MET A 432 -6.97 -3.84 2.58
N MET A 433 -7.59 -4.03 3.76
CA MET A 433 -8.53 -3.07 4.33
C MET A 433 -7.88 -1.74 4.72
N VAL A 434 -6.65 -1.72 5.22
CA VAL A 434 -5.97 -0.45 5.56
C VAL A 434 -5.64 0.39 4.33
N PHE A 435 -5.62 -0.19 3.14
CA PHE A 435 -5.44 0.57 1.91
C PHE A 435 -6.74 1.18 1.38
N VAL A 436 -7.92 0.85 1.93
CA VAL A 436 -9.21 1.48 1.59
C VAL A 436 -9.33 2.84 2.31
N ALA A 437 -8.45 3.75 1.98
CA ALA A 437 -8.17 4.99 2.72
C ALA A 437 -8.47 6.22 1.85
N MET A 438 -9.71 6.72 1.87
CA MET A 438 -10.14 7.81 1.01
C MET A 438 -11.10 8.83 1.67
N LEU A 439 -11.67 8.51 2.84
CA LEU A 439 -12.76 9.28 3.43
C LEU A 439 -12.32 10.56 4.12
N THR A 440 -11.02 10.72 4.42
CA THR A 440 -10.47 11.94 4.99
C THR A 440 -9.18 12.35 4.26
N PRO A 441 -8.79 13.62 4.33
CA PRO A 441 -7.51 14.05 3.75
C PRO A 441 -6.28 13.46 4.48
N ALA A 442 -6.45 12.98 5.71
CA ALA A 442 -5.39 12.36 6.51
C ALA A 442 -5.22 10.86 6.23
N ALA A 443 -6.18 10.25 5.53
CA ALA A 443 -6.21 8.81 5.27
C ALA A 443 -4.94 8.31 4.55
N SER A 444 -4.49 9.06 3.56
CA SER A 444 -3.28 8.71 2.79
C SER A 444 -2.75 9.94 2.05
N PRO A 445 -1.48 9.94 1.58
CA PRO A 445 -0.95 11.04 0.79
C PRO A 445 -1.78 11.31 -0.49
N HIS A 446 -2.22 10.26 -1.18
CA HIS A 446 -3.07 10.41 -2.38
C HIS A 446 -4.49 10.86 -2.03
N ALA A 447 -5.05 10.45 -0.88
CA ALA A 447 -6.31 11.02 -0.38
C ALA A 447 -6.17 12.52 -0.10
N GLY A 448 -5.07 12.95 0.53
CA GLY A 448 -4.78 14.37 0.72
C GLY A 448 -4.73 15.14 -0.60
N MET A 449 -4.16 14.54 -1.66
CA MET A 449 -4.18 15.12 -3.01
C MET A 449 -5.61 15.23 -3.56
N MET A 450 -6.43 14.19 -3.44
CA MET A 450 -7.84 14.19 -3.88
C MET A 450 -8.63 15.29 -3.18
N TRP A 451 -8.55 15.36 -1.87
CA TRP A 451 -9.23 16.38 -1.06
C TRP A 451 -8.74 17.81 -1.35
N GLY A 452 -7.49 17.95 -1.80
CA GLY A 452 -6.89 19.22 -2.23
C GLY A 452 -7.40 19.71 -3.60
N ARG A 453 -7.88 18.81 -4.47
CA ARG A 453 -8.38 19.11 -5.83
C ARG A 453 -9.85 19.49 -5.81
N LYS A 454 -10.15 20.62 -5.18
CA LYS A 454 -11.50 21.18 -5.08
C LYS A 454 -12.13 21.57 -6.42
N ASP A 455 -11.33 21.64 -7.47
CA ASP A 455 -11.74 21.80 -8.87
C ASP A 455 -12.36 20.51 -9.45
N ILE A 456 -12.00 19.35 -8.93
CA ILE A 456 -12.51 18.05 -9.39
C ILE A 456 -13.51 17.45 -8.40
N TYR A 457 -13.24 17.51 -7.11
CA TYR A 457 -14.00 16.82 -6.06
C TYR A 457 -14.62 17.79 -5.07
N THR A 458 -15.84 17.51 -4.62
CA THR A 458 -16.41 18.09 -3.42
C THR A 458 -16.37 17.10 -2.26
N ALA A 459 -16.38 17.58 -1.03
CA ALA A 459 -16.51 16.69 0.14
C ALA A 459 -17.80 15.84 0.06
N GLY A 460 -18.89 16.43 -0.47
CA GLY A 460 -20.15 15.74 -0.68
C GLY A 460 -20.04 14.60 -1.69
N ASP A 461 -19.30 14.77 -2.79
CA ASP A 461 -19.08 13.71 -3.79
C ASP A 461 -18.28 12.54 -3.20
N ILE A 462 -17.19 12.87 -2.46
CA ILE A 462 -16.34 11.86 -1.82
C ILE A 462 -17.16 11.08 -0.79
N MET A 463 -17.93 11.75 0.06
CA MET A 463 -18.68 11.06 1.11
C MET A 463 -19.89 10.31 0.56
N SER A 464 -20.65 10.88 -0.39
CA SER A 464 -21.86 10.23 -0.92
C SER A 464 -21.60 8.99 -1.76
N ILE A 465 -20.40 8.87 -2.35
CA ILE A 465 -20.00 7.71 -3.16
C ILE A 465 -18.94 6.88 -2.40
N GLY A 466 -17.94 7.53 -1.82
CA GLY A 466 -16.81 6.85 -1.18
C GLY A 466 -17.22 6.08 0.06
N LEU A 467 -18.02 6.67 0.97
CA LEU A 467 -18.45 5.97 2.20
C LEU A 467 -19.28 4.70 1.90
N PRO A 468 -20.33 4.74 1.06
CA PRO A 468 -21.03 3.51 0.67
C PRO A 468 -20.10 2.47 0.03
N MET A 469 -19.17 2.90 -0.81
CA MET A 469 -18.22 1.96 -1.45
C MET A 469 -17.18 1.40 -0.46
N CYS A 470 -16.76 2.14 0.54
CA CYS A 470 -15.96 1.60 1.64
C CYS A 470 -16.72 0.51 2.42
N ILE A 471 -18.02 0.72 2.68
CA ILE A 471 -18.89 -0.28 3.33
C ILE A 471 -19.07 -1.51 2.42
N VAL A 472 -19.35 -1.31 1.14
CA VAL A 472 -19.43 -2.40 0.15
C VAL A 472 -18.11 -3.18 0.12
N THR A 473 -16.98 -2.50 0.09
CA THR A 473 -15.65 -3.13 0.11
C THR A 473 -15.47 -3.96 1.37
N LEU A 474 -15.78 -3.42 2.54
CA LEU A 474 -15.72 -4.14 3.81
C LEU A 474 -16.55 -5.42 3.79
N VAL A 475 -17.82 -5.32 3.39
CA VAL A 475 -18.73 -6.48 3.32
C VAL A 475 -18.21 -7.51 2.33
N MET A 476 -17.73 -7.09 1.16
CA MET A 476 -17.17 -8.00 0.16
C MET A 476 -15.89 -8.68 0.64
N TYR A 477 -15.02 -7.97 1.36
CA TYR A 477 -13.83 -8.61 1.94
C TYR A 477 -14.17 -9.59 3.07
N ILE A 478 -15.19 -9.33 3.87
CA ILE A 478 -15.66 -10.29 4.88
C ILE A 478 -16.25 -11.54 4.20
N LEU A 479 -17.14 -11.35 3.22
CA LEU A 479 -17.92 -12.46 2.63
C LEU A 479 -17.18 -13.24 1.54
N VAL A 480 -16.27 -12.58 0.80
CA VAL A 480 -15.58 -13.16 -0.36
C VAL A 480 -14.08 -13.11 -0.18
N GLY A 481 -13.52 -11.96 0.19
CA GLY A 481 -12.08 -11.74 0.26
C GLY A 481 -11.38 -12.63 1.27
N TYR A 482 -11.92 -12.76 2.49
CA TYR A 482 -11.36 -13.63 3.50
C TYR A 482 -11.47 -15.14 3.14
N PRO A 483 -12.64 -15.68 2.75
CA PRO A 483 -12.72 -17.06 2.27
C PRO A 483 -11.80 -17.34 1.09
N LEU A 484 -11.68 -16.42 0.15
CA LEU A 484 -10.76 -16.53 -0.97
C LEU A 484 -9.30 -16.58 -0.51
N ALA A 485 -8.92 -15.69 0.42
CA ALA A 485 -7.57 -15.68 1.01
C ALA A 485 -7.28 -17.00 1.73
N LYS A 486 -8.23 -17.53 2.50
CA LYS A 486 -8.13 -18.81 3.20
C LYS A 486 -7.88 -19.97 2.22
N VAL A 487 -8.65 -20.04 1.14
CA VAL A 487 -8.50 -21.08 0.11
C VAL A 487 -7.15 -20.95 -0.62
N LEU A 488 -6.77 -19.74 -1.00
CA LEU A 488 -5.52 -19.52 -1.74
C LEU A 488 -4.29 -19.73 -0.84
N CYS A 489 -4.30 -19.30 0.40
CA CYS A 489 -3.20 -19.58 1.34
C CYS A 489 -3.02 -21.08 1.55
N ALA A 490 -4.12 -21.83 1.71
CA ALA A 490 -4.06 -23.29 1.81
C ALA A 490 -3.53 -23.94 0.53
N ALA A 491 -3.97 -23.49 -0.64
CA ALA A 491 -3.52 -24.01 -1.94
C ALA A 491 -2.01 -23.80 -2.19
N PHE A 492 -1.45 -22.74 -1.64
CA PHE A 492 -0.02 -22.43 -1.74
C PHE A 492 0.81 -22.88 -0.53
N GLY A 493 0.22 -23.71 0.35
CA GLY A 493 0.93 -24.35 1.45
C GLY A 493 1.40 -23.42 2.57
N ALA A 494 0.63 -22.36 2.81
CA ALA A 494 0.93 -21.34 3.81
C ALA A 494 -0.03 -21.37 5.03
N VAL A 495 -0.87 -22.40 5.14
CA VAL A 495 -1.81 -22.64 6.26
C VAL A 495 -1.80 -24.12 6.59
#